data_720f5b89dcbeb33190890c8ce1e397b0
#
_entry.id   720f5b89dcbeb33190890c8ce1e397b0
#
_cell.length_a   1.000
_cell.length_b   1.000
_cell.length_c   1.000
_cell.angle_alpha   90.00
_cell.angle_beta   90.00
_cell.angle_gamma   90.00
#
_symmetry.space_group_name_H-M   'P 1'
#
loop_
_entity.id
_entity.type
_entity.pdbx_description
1 polymer ?
#
loop_
_entity_poly.entity_id
_entity_poly.type
_entity_poly.pdbx_seq_one_letter_code
_entity_poly.pdbx_strand_id
1 'polypeptide(L)'
;MTDPDRFKDALLAELQSLRAFAISITGNVERADDLVQDTVVKAWTNMNGYTEGTNIRAWLFTILRNTFYSDFRKRSREVEDDGAHASRLAVHAPQHGHMDLEDFRRALAQLPDDQREALILVGASGFSYEEAAEICGCALGTIKSRINRARARLGEMLSVTSGADFGPDADSYAALAGADAGGAKAD
;
A
#
# COMPACT_ATOMS: atom_id res chain seq x y z
N MET A 1 -0.59 20.41 -22.57
CA MET A 1 -0.38 21.24 -21.35
C MET A 1 -1.47 20.82 -20.40
N THR A 2 -1.12 20.23 -19.28
CA THR A 2 -2.09 19.70 -18.32
C THR A 2 -2.91 20.85 -17.72
N ASP A 3 -4.22 20.72 -17.72
CA ASP A 3 -5.14 21.69 -17.11
C ASP A 3 -4.94 21.67 -15.57
N PRO A 4 -4.50 22.78 -14.96
CA PRO A 4 -4.19 22.81 -13.52
C PRO A 4 -5.39 22.49 -12.63
N ASP A 5 -6.62 22.88 -13.01
CA ASP A 5 -7.80 22.63 -12.20
C ASP A 5 -8.20 21.16 -12.25
N ARG A 6 -8.18 20.54 -13.42
CA ARG A 6 -8.41 19.09 -13.56
C ARG A 6 -7.35 18.26 -12.84
N PHE A 7 -6.09 18.68 -12.94
CA PHE A 7 -5.00 18.00 -12.24
C PHE A 7 -5.18 18.08 -10.74
N LYS A 8 -5.53 19.26 -10.21
CA LYS A 8 -5.80 19.48 -8.79
C LYS A 8 -6.91 18.54 -8.30
N ASP A 9 -8.04 18.50 -9.01
CA ASP A 9 -9.19 17.68 -8.58
C ASP A 9 -8.82 16.18 -8.58
N ALA A 10 -8.11 15.71 -9.61
CA ALA A 10 -7.64 14.34 -9.69
C ALA A 10 -6.63 14.01 -8.57
N LEU A 11 -5.71 14.93 -8.24
CA LEU A 11 -4.76 14.76 -7.14
C LEU A 11 -5.49 14.71 -5.78
N LEU A 12 -6.45 15.60 -5.55
CA LEU A 12 -7.23 15.63 -4.32
C LEU A 12 -8.02 14.33 -4.11
N ALA A 13 -8.57 13.75 -5.18
CA ALA A 13 -9.28 12.48 -5.13
C ALA A 13 -8.41 11.31 -4.65
N GLU A 14 -7.09 11.36 -4.89
CA GLU A 14 -6.16 10.30 -4.50
C GLU A 14 -5.52 10.46 -3.12
N LEU A 15 -5.73 11.60 -2.43
CA LEU A 15 -5.04 11.87 -1.16
C LEU A 15 -5.24 10.80 -0.10
N GLN A 16 -6.46 10.26 0.04
CA GLN A 16 -6.73 9.21 1.02
C GLN A 16 -5.99 7.91 0.67
N SER A 17 -5.96 7.53 -0.60
CA SER A 17 -5.26 6.36 -1.09
C SER A 17 -3.74 6.49 -0.89
N LEU A 18 -3.19 7.65 -1.21
CA LEU A 18 -1.78 7.97 -0.99
C LEU A 18 -1.42 7.91 0.50
N ARG A 19 -2.27 8.47 1.37
CA ARG A 19 -2.05 8.45 2.82
C ARG A 19 -2.09 7.04 3.38
N ALA A 20 -3.06 6.22 2.97
CA ALA A 20 -3.16 4.83 3.40
C ALA A 20 -1.91 4.03 2.98
N PHE A 21 -1.45 4.21 1.75
CA PHE A 21 -0.22 3.59 1.27
C PHE A 21 1.02 4.09 2.02
N ALA A 22 1.14 5.40 2.25
CA ALA A 22 2.24 5.99 3.00
C ALA A 22 2.32 5.43 4.44
N ILE A 23 1.19 5.33 5.17
CA ILE A 23 1.14 4.73 6.51
C ILE A 23 1.63 3.28 6.46
N SER A 24 1.23 2.52 5.46
CA SER A 24 1.57 1.11 5.34
C SER A 24 3.06 0.86 5.08
N ILE A 25 3.75 1.77 4.37
CA ILE A 25 5.19 1.62 4.08
C ILE A 25 6.07 2.28 5.14
N THR A 26 5.62 3.38 5.78
CA THR A 26 6.38 4.07 6.83
C THR A 26 6.20 3.44 8.20
N GLY A 27 5.05 2.78 8.45
CA GLY A 27 4.66 2.29 9.78
C GLY A 27 4.39 3.38 10.81
N ASN A 28 4.33 4.66 10.40
CA ASN A 28 4.17 5.80 11.30
C ASN A 28 3.31 6.88 10.63
N VAL A 29 2.29 7.38 11.34
CA VAL A 29 1.31 8.32 10.80
C VAL A 29 1.92 9.68 10.48
N GLU A 30 2.74 10.24 11.37
CA GLU A 30 3.38 11.55 11.17
C GLU A 30 4.31 11.52 9.95
N ARG A 31 5.16 10.50 9.85
CA ARG A 31 6.04 10.30 8.70
C ARG A 31 5.27 10.06 7.39
N ALA A 32 4.11 9.41 7.48
CA ALA A 32 3.25 9.22 6.32
C ALA A 32 2.63 10.54 5.86
N ASP A 33 2.19 11.38 6.79
CA ASP A 33 1.62 12.68 6.48
C ASP A 33 2.67 13.61 5.86
N ASP A 34 3.90 13.63 6.37
CA ASP A 34 5.03 14.36 5.77
C ASP A 34 5.33 13.84 4.35
N LEU A 35 5.37 12.51 4.17
CA LEU A 35 5.63 11.89 2.87
C LEU A 35 4.54 12.22 1.84
N VAL A 36 3.27 12.26 2.25
CA VAL A 36 2.17 12.66 1.38
C VAL A 36 2.29 14.13 1.01
N GLN A 37 2.61 15.00 1.97
CA GLN A 37 2.81 16.43 1.71
C GLN A 37 3.93 16.67 0.70
N ASP A 38 5.08 16.04 0.87
CA ASP A 38 6.20 16.10 -0.07
C ASP A 38 5.82 15.58 -1.46
N THR A 39 5.03 14.49 -1.49
CA THR A 39 4.52 13.91 -2.74
C THR A 39 3.64 14.90 -3.48
N VAL A 40 2.71 15.56 -2.78
CA VAL A 40 1.81 16.57 -3.35
C VAL A 40 2.59 17.75 -3.91
N VAL A 41 3.57 18.27 -3.16
CA VAL A 41 4.43 19.37 -3.62
C VAL A 41 5.22 18.96 -4.87
N LYS A 42 5.82 17.76 -4.88
CA LYS A 42 6.55 17.26 -6.05
C LYS A 42 5.65 17.03 -7.25
N ALA A 43 4.46 16.46 -7.04
CA ALA A 43 3.48 16.25 -8.10
C ALA A 43 3.04 17.58 -8.73
N TRP A 44 2.74 18.57 -7.88
CA TRP A 44 2.33 19.90 -8.33
C TRP A 44 3.44 20.61 -9.13
N THR A 45 4.66 20.59 -8.60
CA THR A 45 5.83 21.22 -9.26
C THR A 45 6.15 20.56 -10.60
N ASN A 46 5.90 19.24 -10.71
CA ASN A 46 6.19 18.45 -11.91
C ASN A 46 4.94 18.08 -12.72
N MET A 47 3.82 18.80 -12.57
CA MET A 47 2.56 18.44 -13.24
C MET A 47 2.69 18.38 -14.78
N ASN A 48 3.62 19.14 -15.36
CA ASN A 48 3.92 19.09 -16.80
C ASN A 48 4.56 17.75 -17.24
N GLY A 49 5.09 16.98 -16.31
CA GLY A 49 5.59 15.63 -16.55
C GLY A 49 4.50 14.55 -16.54
N TYR A 50 3.28 14.91 -16.12
CA TYR A 50 2.14 14.02 -16.23
C TYR A 50 1.52 14.15 -17.63
N THR A 51 1.30 13.00 -18.28
CA THR A 51 0.60 12.95 -19.58
C THR A 51 -0.89 12.78 -19.34
N GLU A 52 -1.67 13.77 -19.73
CA GLU A 52 -3.12 13.76 -19.59
C GLU A 52 -3.73 12.52 -20.30
N GLY A 53 -4.67 11.85 -19.62
CA GLY A 53 -5.28 10.61 -20.12
C GLY A 53 -4.54 9.32 -19.70
N THR A 54 -3.38 9.42 -19.05
CA THR A 54 -2.73 8.27 -18.42
C THR A 54 -3.23 8.07 -16.97
N ASN A 55 -2.78 6.99 -16.32
CA ASN A 55 -3.17 6.69 -14.93
C ASN A 55 -2.47 7.63 -13.94
N ILE A 56 -3.13 8.74 -13.56
CA ILE A 56 -2.61 9.72 -12.58
C ILE A 56 -2.31 9.06 -11.24
N ARG A 57 -3.13 8.08 -10.82
CA ARG A 57 -2.95 7.37 -9.57
C ARG A 57 -1.62 6.62 -9.56
N ALA A 58 -1.31 5.85 -10.60
CA ALA A 58 -0.03 5.15 -10.72
C ALA A 58 1.16 6.13 -10.73
N TRP A 59 1.01 7.27 -11.41
CA TRP A 59 2.02 8.30 -11.45
C TRP A 59 2.28 8.93 -10.07
N LEU A 60 1.22 9.24 -9.30
CA LEU A 60 1.32 9.76 -7.92
C LEU A 60 1.95 8.75 -6.96
N PHE A 61 1.58 7.47 -7.06
CA PHE A 61 2.18 6.40 -6.26
C PHE A 61 3.67 6.21 -6.57
N THR A 62 4.05 6.37 -7.84
CA THR A 62 5.48 6.37 -8.25
C THR A 62 6.25 7.51 -7.60
N ILE A 63 5.69 8.73 -7.56
CA ILE A 63 6.32 9.89 -6.89
C ILE A 63 6.47 9.61 -5.39
N LEU A 64 5.40 9.14 -4.74
CA LEU A 64 5.40 8.84 -3.30
C LEU A 64 6.47 7.81 -2.96
N ARG A 65 6.49 6.70 -3.70
CA ARG A 65 7.47 5.63 -3.53
C ARG A 65 8.91 6.14 -3.70
N ASN A 66 9.17 6.88 -4.77
CA ASN A 66 10.51 7.41 -5.04
C ASN A 66 10.95 8.40 -3.96
N THR A 67 10.02 9.21 -3.42
CA THR A 67 10.28 10.10 -2.29
C THR A 67 10.64 9.29 -1.06
N PHE A 68 9.87 8.28 -0.69
CA PHE A 68 10.14 7.40 0.45
C PHE A 68 11.53 6.77 0.40
N TYR A 69 11.89 6.14 -0.72
CA TYR A 69 13.20 5.49 -0.86
C TYR A 69 14.37 6.48 -0.96
N SER A 70 14.13 7.69 -1.46
CA SER A 70 15.13 8.75 -1.46
C SER A 70 15.46 9.20 -0.04
N ASP A 71 14.43 9.43 0.78
CA ASP A 71 14.58 9.84 2.17
C ASP A 71 15.18 8.72 3.03
N PHE A 72 14.78 7.47 2.77
CA PHE A 72 15.37 6.31 3.43
C PHE A 72 16.88 6.22 3.16
N ARG A 73 17.30 6.37 1.91
CA ARG A 73 18.73 6.37 1.54
C ARG A 73 19.50 7.53 2.17
N LYS A 74 18.89 8.71 2.26
CA LYS A 74 19.52 9.88 2.90
C LYS A 74 19.73 9.63 4.39
N ARG A 75 18.70 9.18 5.09
CA ARG A 75 18.77 8.85 6.52
C ARG A 75 19.73 7.69 6.83
N SER A 76 19.78 6.67 5.99
CA SER A 76 20.71 5.54 6.16
C SER A 76 22.17 6.02 6.10
N ARG A 77 22.50 6.98 5.24
CA ARG A 77 23.84 7.57 5.18
C ARG A 77 24.15 8.43 6.41
N GLU A 78 23.16 9.20 6.90
CA GLU A 78 23.30 10.03 8.12
C GLU A 78 23.48 9.16 9.37
N VAL A 79 22.85 7.97 9.43
CA VAL A 79 22.96 7.03 10.56
C VAL A 79 24.24 6.19 10.50
N GLU A 80 24.80 5.92 9.33
CA GLU A 80 26.14 5.29 9.22
C GLU A 80 27.24 6.16 9.81
N ASP A 81 27.04 7.48 9.82
CA ASP A 81 27.97 8.45 10.44
C ASP A 81 27.80 8.50 11.98
N ASP A 82 26.66 8.05 12.54
CA ASP A 82 26.29 8.19 13.96
C ASP A 82 26.15 6.84 14.72
N GLY A 83 26.37 5.69 14.08
CA GLY A 83 26.52 4.37 14.72
C GLY A 83 25.27 3.77 15.37
N ALA A 84 24.07 4.28 15.11
CA ALA A 84 22.83 3.80 15.73
C ALA A 84 22.03 2.86 14.82
N HIS A 85 22.00 1.57 15.15
CA HIS A 85 21.12 0.59 14.53
C HIS A 85 19.67 0.83 14.94
N ALA A 86 18.79 1.05 13.95
CA ALA A 86 17.36 1.14 14.16
C ALA A 86 16.80 -0.19 14.72
N SER A 87 16.27 -0.13 15.93
CA SER A 87 15.65 -1.23 16.65
C SER A 87 14.41 -1.73 15.91
N ARG A 88 14.43 -3.00 15.49
CA ARG A 88 13.22 -3.74 15.10
C ARG A 88 12.43 -4.03 16.36
N LEU A 89 11.21 -3.52 16.44
CA LEU A 89 10.27 -3.80 17.54
C LEU A 89 10.01 -5.31 17.62
N ALA A 90 10.30 -5.89 18.79
CA ALA A 90 10.00 -7.27 19.11
C ALA A 90 8.49 -7.46 19.33
N VAL A 91 7.93 -8.51 18.76
CA VAL A 91 6.49 -8.81 18.78
C VAL A 91 6.20 -9.96 19.74
N HIS A 92 5.17 -9.78 20.58
CA HIS A 92 4.62 -10.83 21.46
C HIS A 92 3.71 -11.75 20.65
N ALA A 93 3.71 -13.05 21.04
CA ALA A 93 2.95 -14.12 20.39
C ALA A 93 1.43 -13.93 20.50
N PRO A 94 0.64 -14.30 19.45
CA PRO A 94 -0.80 -14.13 19.45
C PRO A 94 -1.52 -15.23 20.26
N GLN A 95 -2.59 -14.83 20.97
CA GLN A 95 -3.56 -15.76 21.54
C GLN A 95 -4.65 -16.08 20.50
N HIS A 96 -5.08 -17.36 20.46
CA HIS A 96 -6.04 -17.90 19.51
C HIS A 96 -7.43 -17.24 19.65
N GLY A 97 -7.97 -16.77 18.54
CA GLY A 97 -9.34 -16.32 18.38
C GLY A 97 -9.44 -15.08 17.51
N HIS A 98 -10.22 -15.13 16.43
CA HIS A 98 -10.46 -14.03 15.45
C HIS A 98 -9.23 -13.16 15.17
N MET A 99 -8.70 -13.28 13.95
CA MET A 99 -7.59 -12.45 13.50
C MET A 99 -7.97 -10.97 13.60
N ASP A 100 -7.49 -10.29 14.64
CA ASP A 100 -7.73 -8.88 14.83
C ASP A 100 -6.97 -8.09 13.75
N LEU A 101 -7.56 -7.00 13.29
CA LEU A 101 -6.93 -6.06 12.34
C LEU A 101 -5.54 -5.63 12.82
N GLU A 102 -5.35 -5.56 14.14
CA GLU A 102 -4.07 -5.21 14.76
C GLU A 102 -3.03 -6.33 14.60
N ASP A 103 -3.42 -7.60 14.68
CA ASP A 103 -2.53 -8.74 14.43
C ASP A 103 -2.08 -8.76 12.96
N PHE A 104 -3.01 -8.49 12.04
CA PHE A 104 -2.68 -8.36 10.62
C PHE A 104 -1.72 -7.20 10.35
N ARG A 105 -1.94 -6.02 10.96
CA ARG A 105 -1.03 -4.87 10.84
C ARG A 105 0.36 -5.19 11.37
N ARG A 106 0.44 -5.88 12.52
CA ARG A 106 1.71 -6.31 13.10
C ARG A 106 2.45 -7.30 12.19
N ALA A 107 1.73 -8.25 11.62
CA ALA A 107 2.31 -9.21 10.67
C ALA A 107 2.80 -8.51 9.38
N LEU A 108 2.01 -7.57 8.83
CA LEU A 108 2.43 -6.74 7.70
C LEU A 108 3.70 -5.94 7.99
N ALA A 109 3.83 -5.37 9.19
CA ALA A 109 5.00 -4.59 9.59
C ALA A 109 6.29 -5.45 9.68
N GLN A 110 6.16 -6.77 9.85
CA GLN A 110 7.30 -7.70 9.88
C GLN A 110 7.75 -8.16 8.49
N LEU A 111 6.97 -7.90 7.44
CA LEU A 111 7.39 -8.21 6.08
C LEU A 111 8.58 -7.33 5.67
N PRO A 112 9.52 -7.85 4.86
CA PRO A 112 10.48 -7.01 4.14
C PRO A 112 9.76 -5.91 3.35
N ASP A 113 10.36 -4.72 3.31
CA ASP A 113 9.73 -3.53 2.74
C ASP A 113 9.26 -3.74 1.30
N ASP A 114 10.06 -4.40 0.47
CA ASP A 114 9.74 -4.70 -0.92
C ASP A 114 8.57 -5.71 -1.09
N GLN A 115 8.41 -6.63 -0.15
CA GLN A 115 7.31 -7.59 -0.14
C GLN A 115 6.01 -6.95 0.36
N ARG A 116 6.11 -6.15 1.42
CA ARG A 116 5.00 -5.36 1.97
C ARG A 116 4.46 -4.39 0.94
N GLU A 117 5.36 -3.62 0.29
CA GLU A 117 5.02 -2.69 -0.78
C GLU A 117 4.25 -3.36 -1.92
N ALA A 118 4.79 -4.44 -2.49
CA ALA A 118 4.17 -5.15 -3.60
C ALA A 118 2.78 -5.72 -3.23
N LEU A 119 2.66 -6.28 -2.01
CA LEU A 119 1.40 -6.83 -1.53
C LEU A 119 0.34 -5.75 -1.36
N ILE A 120 0.69 -4.57 -0.85
CA ILE A 120 -0.24 -3.47 -0.62
C ILE A 120 -0.66 -2.82 -1.93
N LEU A 121 0.26 -2.61 -2.88
CA LEU A 121 -0.07 -2.07 -4.20
C LEU A 121 -1.13 -2.93 -4.90
N VAL A 122 -0.96 -4.23 -4.93
CA VAL A 122 -1.90 -5.12 -5.63
C VAL A 122 -3.11 -5.47 -4.76
N GLY A 123 -2.89 -5.84 -3.48
CA GLY A 123 -3.95 -6.38 -2.63
C GLY A 123 -4.87 -5.32 -2.01
N ALA A 124 -4.34 -4.15 -1.66
CA ALA A 124 -5.11 -3.11 -0.97
C ALA A 124 -5.35 -1.88 -1.85
N SER A 125 -4.37 -1.51 -2.69
CA SER A 125 -4.51 -0.33 -3.55
C SER A 125 -5.15 -0.65 -4.91
N GLY A 126 -5.35 -1.93 -5.26
CA GLY A 126 -6.08 -2.35 -6.45
C GLY A 126 -5.33 -2.16 -7.77
N PHE A 127 -4.01 -2.00 -7.74
CA PHE A 127 -3.21 -1.98 -8.95
C PHE A 127 -3.07 -3.38 -9.56
N SER A 128 -3.00 -3.45 -10.88
CA SER A 128 -2.60 -4.68 -11.58
C SER A 128 -1.14 -5.03 -11.26
N TYR A 129 -0.74 -6.26 -11.54
CA TYR A 129 0.65 -6.68 -11.38
C TYR A 129 1.60 -5.86 -12.27
N GLU A 130 1.13 -5.50 -13.45
CA GLU A 130 1.83 -4.70 -14.44
C GLU A 130 2.04 -3.28 -13.92
N GLU A 131 0.99 -2.61 -13.46
CA GLU A 131 1.06 -1.28 -12.86
C GLU A 131 1.95 -1.25 -11.61
N ALA A 132 1.84 -2.26 -10.74
CA ALA A 132 2.71 -2.39 -9.57
C ALA A 132 4.20 -2.57 -9.98
N ALA A 133 4.47 -3.28 -11.07
CA ALA A 133 5.82 -3.44 -11.61
C ALA A 133 6.38 -2.10 -12.12
N GLU A 134 5.57 -1.31 -12.81
CA GLU A 134 5.91 0.05 -13.26
C GLU A 134 6.17 0.98 -12.08
N ILE A 135 5.27 1.02 -11.08
CA ILE A 135 5.43 1.82 -9.87
C ILE A 135 6.72 1.45 -9.12
N CYS A 136 7.01 0.15 -8.99
CA CYS A 136 8.20 -0.36 -8.31
C CYS A 136 9.48 -0.26 -9.15
N GLY A 137 9.38 0.02 -10.45
CA GLY A 137 10.52 0.05 -11.36
C GLY A 137 11.23 -1.30 -11.46
N CYS A 138 10.47 -2.40 -11.52
CA CYS A 138 11.01 -3.76 -11.57
C CYS A 138 10.24 -4.66 -12.56
N ALA A 139 10.80 -5.85 -12.86
CA ALA A 139 10.14 -6.80 -13.75
C ALA A 139 8.85 -7.36 -13.12
N LEU A 140 7.85 -7.67 -13.95
CA LEU A 140 6.58 -8.30 -13.55
C LEU A 140 6.79 -9.59 -12.73
N GLY A 141 7.76 -10.42 -13.13
CA GLY A 141 8.15 -11.64 -12.39
C GLY A 141 8.63 -11.34 -10.97
N THR A 142 9.27 -10.20 -10.77
CA THR A 142 9.72 -9.74 -9.44
C THR A 142 8.54 -9.41 -8.55
N ILE A 143 7.54 -8.67 -9.04
CA ILE A 143 6.31 -8.37 -8.29
C ILE A 143 5.58 -9.67 -7.92
N LYS A 144 5.39 -10.59 -8.87
CA LYS A 144 4.76 -11.89 -8.62
C LYS A 144 5.47 -12.66 -7.51
N SER A 145 6.81 -12.72 -7.56
CA SER A 145 7.60 -13.42 -6.55
C SER A 145 7.56 -12.75 -5.17
N ARG A 146 7.57 -11.40 -5.11
CA ARG A 146 7.44 -10.63 -3.86
C ARG A 146 6.10 -10.89 -3.19
N ILE A 147 5.00 -10.83 -3.95
CA ILE A 147 3.65 -11.07 -3.45
C ILE A 147 3.52 -12.51 -2.93
N ASN A 148 4.00 -13.50 -3.68
CA ASN A 148 3.93 -14.90 -3.24
C ASN A 148 4.70 -15.12 -1.94
N ARG A 149 5.90 -14.56 -1.79
CA ARG A 149 6.67 -14.64 -0.54
C ARG A 149 5.99 -13.88 0.60
N ALA A 150 5.41 -12.72 0.34
CA ALA A 150 4.66 -11.96 1.33
C ALA A 150 3.47 -12.76 1.86
N ARG A 151 2.68 -13.36 0.97
CA ARG A 151 1.53 -14.20 1.34
C ARG A 151 1.95 -15.43 2.16
N ALA A 152 3.00 -16.13 1.74
CA ALA A 152 3.52 -17.28 2.48
C ALA A 152 3.93 -16.89 3.90
N ARG A 153 4.70 -15.81 4.07
CA ARG A 153 5.12 -15.31 5.39
C ARG A 153 3.95 -14.85 6.26
N LEU A 154 2.97 -14.17 5.68
CA LEU A 154 1.76 -13.79 6.42
C LEU A 154 0.97 -15.02 6.88
N GLY A 155 0.81 -16.03 6.01
CA GLY A 155 0.18 -17.29 6.37
C GLY A 155 0.86 -17.95 7.56
N GLU A 156 2.19 -18.02 7.56
CA GLU A 156 2.98 -18.55 8.68
C GLU A 156 2.79 -17.75 9.97
N MET A 157 2.90 -16.41 9.89
CA MET A 157 2.78 -15.52 11.05
C MET A 157 1.37 -15.51 11.67
N LEU A 158 0.35 -15.62 10.83
CA LEU A 158 -1.05 -15.58 11.26
C LEU A 158 -1.65 -16.95 11.49
N SER A 159 -0.85 -18.05 11.39
CA SER A 159 -1.28 -19.44 11.51
C SER A 159 -2.45 -19.80 10.58
N VAL A 160 -2.53 -19.13 9.41
CA VAL A 160 -3.57 -19.33 8.41
C VAL A 160 -3.14 -20.46 7.48
N THR A 161 -3.86 -21.57 7.50
CA THR A 161 -3.52 -22.79 6.74
C THR A 161 -4.14 -22.83 5.34
N SER A 162 -5.09 -21.95 5.04
CA SER A 162 -5.83 -21.95 3.77
C SER A 162 -6.08 -20.53 3.26
N GLY A 163 -6.01 -20.31 1.94
CA GLY A 163 -6.41 -19.06 1.31
C GLY A 163 -7.89 -18.71 1.50
N ALA A 164 -8.73 -19.68 1.87
CA ALA A 164 -10.12 -19.49 2.24
C ALA A 164 -10.28 -18.69 3.56
N ASP A 165 -9.26 -18.71 4.41
CA ASP A 165 -9.26 -17.98 5.68
C ASP A 165 -9.07 -16.47 5.50
N PHE A 166 -8.68 -16.01 4.30
CA PHE A 166 -8.55 -14.60 3.91
C PHE A 166 -9.75 -14.07 3.12
N GLY A 167 -10.75 -14.91 2.85
CA GLY A 167 -12.00 -14.50 2.19
C GLY A 167 -12.98 -13.90 3.19
N PRO A 168 -13.98 -13.14 2.71
CA PRO A 168 -15.12 -12.83 3.55
C PRO A 168 -15.74 -14.14 4.02
N ASP A 169 -16.07 -14.22 5.31
CA ASP A 169 -16.75 -15.38 5.88
C ASP A 169 -18.11 -15.63 5.22
N ALA A 170 -18.70 -16.81 5.48
CA ALA A 170 -19.99 -17.18 4.88
C ALA A 170 -21.09 -16.15 5.18
N ASP A 171 -21.02 -15.49 6.34
CA ASP A 171 -21.98 -14.46 6.76
C ASP A 171 -21.79 -13.16 5.97
N SER A 172 -20.54 -12.79 5.67
CA SER A 172 -20.21 -11.64 4.80
C SER A 172 -20.65 -11.88 3.35
N TYR A 173 -20.49 -13.11 2.82
CA TYR A 173 -21.03 -13.48 1.50
C TYR A 173 -22.56 -13.44 1.47
N ALA A 174 -23.23 -13.90 2.52
CA ALA A 174 -24.70 -13.86 2.63
C ALA A 174 -25.21 -12.41 2.68
N ALA A 175 -24.51 -11.51 3.39
CA ALA A 175 -24.85 -10.10 3.46
C ALA A 175 -24.66 -9.38 2.11
N LEU A 176 -23.59 -9.69 1.37
CA LEU A 176 -23.36 -9.15 0.02
C LEU A 176 -24.36 -9.69 -1.01
N ALA A 177 -24.70 -10.98 -0.95
CA ALA A 177 -25.70 -11.60 -1.82
C ALA A 177 -27.14 -11.12 -1.52
N GLY A 178 -27.43 -10.76 -0.25
CA GLY A 178 -28.72 -10.22 0.16
C GLY A 178 -28.97 -8.78 -0.28
N ALA A 179 -27.92 -8.00 -0.51
CA ALA A 179 -28.00 -6.61 -0.95
C ALA A 179 -28.43 -6.46 -2.43
N ASP A 180 -28.15 -7.48 -3.28
CA ASP A 180 -28.50 -7.47 -4.70
C ASP A 180 -29.96 -7.92 -4.97
N ALA A 181 -30.61 -8.56 -4.01
CA ALA A 181 -31.98 -9.07 -4.16
C ALA A 181 -33.10 -8.04 -3.86
N GLY A 182 -32.75 -6.82 -3.41
CA GLY A 182 -33.69 -5.77 -2.98
C GLY A 182 -34.12 -4.76 -4.05
N GLY A 183 -33.60 -4.84 -5.28
CA GLY A 183 -33.73 -3.79 -6.31
C GLY A 183 -34.73 -4.04 -7.45
N ALA A 184 -35.56 -5.07 -7.39
CA ALA A 184 -36.52 -5.34 -8.47
C ALA A 184 -37.92 -5.64 -7.95
N LYS A 185 -38.67 -4.61 -7.53
CA LYS A 185 -40.15 -4.57 -7.57
C LYS A 185 -40.66 -3.17 -7.24
N ALA A 186 -41.10 -2.45 -8.25
CA ALA A 186 -42.32 -1.66 -8.23
C ALA A 186 -42.54 -1.03 -9.63
N ASP A 187 -43.60 -1.50 -10.25
CA ASP A 187 -44.44 -0.92 -11.28
C ASP A 187 -43.81 -0.32 -12.53
#